data_dd075d86fba93f69dbfc7cc13ad322e7
#
_entry.id   dd075d86fba93f69dbfc7cc13ad322e7
#
_cell.length_a   1.000
_cell.length_b   1.000
_cell.length_c   1.000
_cell.angle_alpha   90.00
_cell.angle_beta   90.00
_cell.angle_gamma   90.00
#
_symmetry.space_group_name_H-M   'P 1'
#
loop_
_entity.id
_entity.type
_entity.pdbx_description
1 polymer ?
#
loop_
_entity_poly.entity_id
_entity_poly.type
_entity_poly.pdbx_seq_one_letter_code
_entity_poly.pdbx_strand_id
1 'polypeptide(L)'
;VVTLSETLYTELKDLQARVGVSLLCPAWVRTGIHQSDRNRQARFGPKMAATGISARYEERMAKAIHSGRLTAADMAGAVFDAVAADRFYVIPHRKINHAIQLRMEDILNLRNPTPL
;
A
#
# COMPACT_ATOMS: atom_id res chain seq x y z
N VAL A 1 6.17 -6.20 3.00
CA VAL A 1 5.84 -5.22 4.07
C VAL A 1 4.87 -5.85 5.07
N VAL A 2 3.71 -6.42 4.68
CA VAL A 2 2.70 -6.98 5.62
C VAL A 2 3.34 -7.97 6.59
N THR A 3 3.90 -9.06 6.11
CA THR A 3 4.52 -10.11 6.96
C THR A 3 5.61 -9.56 7.87
N LEU A 4 6.46 -8.66 7.36
CA LEU A 4 7.49 -8.01 8.19
C LEU A 4 6.87 -7.22 9.35
N SER A 5 5.78 -6.50 9.09
CA SER A 5 5.09 -5.73 10.13
C SER A 5 4.37 -6.63 11.14
N GLU A 6 3.82 -7.76 10.70
CA GLU A 6 3.22 -8.79 11.57
C GLU A 6 4.28 -9.43 12.48
N THR A 7 5.47 -9.74 11.94
CA THR A 7 6.59 -10.25 12.73
C THR A 7 7.00 -9.23 13.79
N LEU A 8 7.20 -7.96 13.39
CA LEU A 8 7.54 -6.89 14.33
C LEU A 8 6.48 -6.73 15.44
N TYR A 9 5.19 -6.78 15.07
CA TYR A 9 4.10 -6.72 16.06
C TYR A 9 4.21 -7.86 17.07
N THR A 10 4.44 -9.09 16.61
CA THR A 10 4.57 -10.28 17.46
C THR A 10 5.79 -10.17 18.39
N GLU A 11 6.95 -9.80 17.84
CA GLU A 11 8.18 -9.63 18.62
C GLU A 11 8.03 -8.58 19.73
N LEU A 12 7.40 -7.44 19.42
CA LEU A 12 7.15 -6.40 20.43
C LEU A 12 6.18 -6.85 21.51
N LYS A 13 5.17 -7.67 21.17
CA LYS A 13 4.26 -8.27 22.17
C LYS A 13 4.99 -9.28 23.06
N ASP A 14 5.83 -10.13 22.50
CA ASP A 14 6.61 -11.12 23.25
C ASP A 14 7.58 -10.44 24.23
N LEU A 15 8.16 -9.32 23.82
CA LEU A 15 9.02 -8.47 24.66
C LEU A 15 8.25 -7.63 25.68
N GLN A 16 6.92 -7.67 25.67
CA GLN A 16 6.06 -6.79 26.49
C GLN A 16 6.38 -5.29 26.31
N ALA A 17 6.82 -4.92 25.11
CA ALA A 17 7.18 -3.55 24.81
C ALA A 17 5.94 -2.64 24.82
N ARG A 18 6.10 -1.42 25.36
CA ARG A 18 5.04 -0.38 25.33
C ARG A 18 5.02 0.38 24.00
N VAL A 19 5.14 -0.36 22.90
CA VAL A 19 5.16 0.19 21.55
C VAL A 19 4.14 -0.58 20.72
N GLY A 20 3.22 0.16 20.07
CA GLY A 20 2.25 -0.40 19.14
C GLY A 20 2.76 -0.34 17.69
N VAL A 21 2.14 -1.14 16.84
CA VAL A 21 2.39 -1.15 15.40
C VAL A 21 1.06 -1.04 14.67
N SER A 22 0.97 -0.08 13.74
CA SER A 22 -0.17 0.06 12.83
C SER A 22 0.32 0.01 11.38
N LEU A 23 -0.30 -0.83 10.56
CA LEU A 23 0.07 -1.07 9.17
C LEU A 23 -0.97 -0.49 8.22
N LEU A 24 -0.63 0.61 7.54
CA LEU A 24 -1.49 1.21 6.52
C LEU A 24 -1.37 0.45 5.19
N CYS A 25 -2.48 -0.13 4.73
CA CYS A 25 -2.62 -0.80 3.44
C CYS A 25 -3.59 -0.02 2.53
N PRO A 26 -3.13 1.03 1.86
CA PRO A 26 -3.99 1.83 0.98
C PRO A 26 -4.14 1.18 -0.40
N ALA A 27 -5.26 1.45 -1.08
CA ALA A 27 -5.34 1.31 -2.54
C ALA A 27 -4.83 2.62 -3.19
N TRP A 28 -5.46 3.02 -4.29
CA TRP A 28 -5.06 4.26 -4.99
C TRP A 28 -5.48 5.50 -4.22
N VAL A 29 -4.50 6.29 -3.82
CA VAL A 29 -4.68 7.57 -3.11
C VAL A 29 -4.20 8.70 -4.00
N ARG A 30 -4.95 9.77 -4.07
CA ARG A 30 -4.59 10.95 -4.86
C ARG A 30 -3.37 11.64 -4.28
N THR A 31 -2.20 11.33 -4.83
CA THR A 31 -0.89 11.85 -4.42
C THR A 31 -0.01 12.12 -5.63
N GLY A 32 1.13 12.77 -5.41
CA GLY A 32 2.15 12.98 -6.45
C GLY A 32 3.13 11.82 -6.63
N ILE A 33 2.82 10.60 -6.17
CA ILE A 33 3.76 9.47 -6.23
C ILE A 33 4.16 9.09 -7.66
N HIS A 34 3.25 9.24 -8.62
CA HIS A 34 3.52 9.00 -10.05
C HIS A 34 4.51 9.99 -10.66
N GLN A 35 4.79 11.09 -9.95
CA GLN A 35 5.78 12.12 -10.32
C GLN A 35 7.06 12.01 -9.49
N SER A 36 7.37 10.82 -8.96
CA SER A 36 8.52 10.61 -8.06
C SER A 36 9.87 10.96 -8.69
N ASP A 37 9.96 10.98 -10.01
CA ASP A 37 11.17 11.39 -10.75
C ASP A 37 11.66 12.80 -10.43
N ARG A 38 10.77 13.69 -9.96
CA ARG A 38 11.18 15.02 -9.46
C ARG A 38 12.19 14.97 -8.31
N ASN A 39 12.23 13.85 -7.59
CA ASN A 39 13.14 13.61 -6.47
C ASN A 39 14.37 12.79 -6.91
N ARG A 40 14.54 12.51 -8.22
CA ARG A 40 15.65 11.73 -8.74
C ARG A 40 16.96 12.50 -8.54
N GLN A 41 17.91 11.88 -7.90
CA GLN A 41 19.23 12.50 -7.70
C GLN A 41 19.96 12.62 -9.04
N ALA A 42 20.60 13.77 -9.27
CA ALA A 42 21.31 14.09 -10.53
C ALA A 42 22.35 13.03 -10.93
N ARG A 43 22.99 12.38 -9.94
CA ARG A 43 23.99 11.30 -10.18
C ARG A 43 23.44 10.10 -10.96
N PHE A 44 22.13 9.91 -10.99
CA PHE A 44 21.49 8.80 -11.73
C PHE A 44 21.09 9.19 -13.17
N GLY A 45 21.45 10.40 -13.61
CA GLY A 45 21.08 10.92 -14.92
C GLY A 45 19.57 11.13 -15.09
N PRO A 46 19.12 11.56 -16.28
CA PRO A 46 17.70 11.76 -16.56
C PRO A 46 16.95 10.42 -16.57
N LYS A 47 15.64 10.47 -16.28
CA LYS A 47 14.78 9.31 -16.47
C LYS A 47 14.76 8.91 -17.94
N MET A 48 14.90 7.62 -18.20
CA MET A 48 14.65 7.08 -19.54
C MET A 48 13.15 7.19 -19.86
N ALA A 49 12.81 7.61 -21.08
CA ALA A 49 11.44 7.66 -21.53
C ALA A 49 10.81 6.25 -21.48
N ALA A 50 9.65 6.15 -20.90
CA ALA A 50 8.90 4.90 -20.90
C ALA A 50 8.41 4.60 -22.33
N THR A 51 8.56 3.35 -22.77
CA THR A 51 8.14 2.91 -24.10
C THR A 51 7.33 1.62 -24.01
N GLY A 52 6.50 1.34 -25.01
CA GLY A 52 5.76 0.08 -25.10
C GLY A 52 4.90 -0.21 -23.88
N ILE A 53 5.14 -1.36 -23.23
CA ILE A 53 4.37 -1.84 -22.08
C ILE A 53 4.55 -0.91 -20.87
N SER A 54 5.77 -0.41 -20.64
CA SER A 54 6.04 0.46 -19.49
C SER A 54 5.28 1.80 -19.58
N ALA A 55 5.18 2.38 -20.76
CA ALA A 55 4.40 3.61 -20.98
C ALA A 55 2.90 3.40 -20.68
N ARG A 56 2.34 2.28 -21.14
CA ARG A 56 0.95 1.91 -20.86
C ARG A 56 0.72 1.71 -19.35
N TYR A 57 1.69 1.12 -18.66
CA TYR A 57 1.61 0.90 -17.22
C TYR A 57 1.64 2.23 -16.45
N GLU A 58 2.53 3.14 -16.81
CA GLU A 58 2.61 4.49 -16.22
C GLU A 58 1.29 5.26 -16.42
N GLU A 59 0.72 5.22 -17.62
CA GLU A 59 -0.57 5.87 -17.90
C GLU A 59 -1.71 5.29 -17.07
N ARG A 60 -1.80 3.95 -16.98
CA ARG A 60 -2.81 3.28 -16.16
C ARG A 60 -2.66 3.63 -14.68
N MET A 61 -1.43 3.66 -14.19
CA MET A 61 -1.14 4.02 -12.80
C MET A 61 -1.52 5.48 -12.52
N ALA A 62 -1.16 6.41 -13.39
CA ALA A 62 -1.54 7.81 -13.26
C ALA A 62 -3.07 7.98 -13.23
N LYS A 63 -3.79 7.33 -14.13
CA LYS A 63 -5.27 7.33 -14.14
C LYS A 63 -5.85 6.77 -12.84
N ALA A 64 -5.33 5.64 -12.35
CA ALA A 64 -5.78 5.03 -11.10
C ALA A 64 -5.58 5.95 -9.90
N ILE A 65 -4.42 6.61 -9.79
CA ILE A 65 -4.11 7.58 -8.74
C ILE A 65 -5.06 8.79 -8.81
N HIS A 66 -5.29 9.35 -10.01
CA HIS A 66 -6.20 10.48 -10.17
C HIS A 66 -7.66 10.12 -9.87
N SER A 67 -8.08 8.89 -10.12
CA SER A 67 -9.42 8.41 -9.81
C SER A 67 -9.64 8.07 -8.32
N GLY A 68 -8.56 8.09 -7.51
CA GLY A 68 -8.63 7.85 -6.07
C GLY A 68 -9.61 8.82 -5.38
N ARG A 69 -10.55 8.26 -4.59
CA ARG A 69 -11.56 9.06 -3.88
C ARG A 69 -11.04 9.60 -2.55
N LEU A 70 -10.17 8.84 -1.91
CA LEU A 70 -9.59 9.20 -0.62
C LEU A 70 -8.32 10.02 -0.82
N THR A 71 -8.14 11.00 0.05
CA THR A 71 -7.00 11.92 0.05
C THR A 71 -5.90 11.45 1.00
N ALA A 72 -4.74 12.10 0.95
CA ALA A 72 -3.67 11.86 1.92
C ALA A 72 -4.12 12.24 3.35
N ALA A 73 -4.97 13.26 3.50
CA ALA A 73 -5.53 13.63 4.80
C ALA A 73 -6.46 12.54 5.36
N ASP A 74 -7.30 11.92 4.51
CA ASP A 74 -8.14 10.80 4.93
C ASP A 74 -7.28 9.61 5.39
N MET A 75 -6.16 9.35 4.71
CA MET A 75 -5.21 8.31 5.12
C MET A 75 -4.57 8.62 6.48
N ALA A 76 -4.15 9.87 6.68
CA ALA A 76 -3.59 10.32 7.95
C ALA A 76 -4.61 10.17 9.09
N GLY A 77 -5.84 10.62 8.91
CA GLY A 77 -6.93 10.43 9.87
C GLY A 77 -7.12 8.96 10.24
N ALA A 78 -7.23 8.08 9.24
CA ALA A 78 -7.39 6.64 9.47
C ALA A 78 -6.22 6.02 10.26
N VAL A 79 -4.98 6.51 10.06
CA VAL A 79 -3.82 6.06 10.82
C VAL A 79 -3.90 6.55 12.27
N PHE A 80 -4.21 7.82 12.51
CA PHE A 80 -4.35 8.35 13.87
C PHE A 80 -5.45 7.62 14.65
N ASP A 81 -6.60 7.37 14.04
CA ASP A 81 -7.69 6.60 14.65
C ASP A 81 -7.25 5.17 14.98
N ALA A 82 -6.46 4.55 14.11
CA ALA A 82 -5.95 3.20 14.33
C ALA A 82 -4.93 3.15 15.47
N VAL A 83 -4.02 4.12 15.53
CA VAL A 83 -3.03 4.24 16.62
C VAL A 83 -3.73 4.48 17.96
N ALA A 84 -4.71 5.38 18.01
CA ALA A 84 -5.48 5.64 19.22
C ALA A 84 -6.26 4.40 19.72
N ALA A 85 -6.67 3.51 18.79
CA ALA A 85 -7.42 2.29 19.07
C ALA A 85 -6.54 1.03 19.20
N ASP A 86 -5.20 1.15 19.21
CA ASP A 86 -4.23 0.04 19.17
C ASP A 86 -4.57 -0.99 18.07
N ARG A 87 -4.95 -0.51 16.88
CA ARG A 87 -5.35 -1.35 15.75
C ARG A 87 -4.20 -1.57 14.79
N PHE A 88 -3.89 -2.83 14.50
CA PHE A 88 -2.79 -3.19 13.60
C PHE A 88 -3.12 -2.89 12.12
N TYR A 89 -4.18 -3.52 11.57
CA TYR A 89 -4.51 -3.32 10.14
C TYR A 89 -5.32 -2.06 9.92
N VAL A 90 -4.82 -1.17 9.05
CA VAL A 90 -5.50 0.06 8.62
C VAL A 90 -5.80 -0.05 7.13
N ILE A 91 -7.04 -0.41 6.78
CA ILE A 91 -7.50 -0.64 5.41
C ILE A 91 -8.65 0.33 5.09
N PRO A 92 -8.35 1.60 4.72
CA PRO A 92 -9.38 2.60 4.46
C PRO A 92 -10.25 2.31 3.24
N HIS A 93 -9.69 1.60 2.26
CA HIS A 93 -10.37 1.24 1.01
C HIS A 93 -11.03 -0.13 1.13
N ARG A 94 -12.23 -0.20 1.70
CA ARG A 94 -12.93 -1.48 1.93
C ARG A 94 -13.14 -2.33 0.66
N LYS A 95 -13.10 -1.72 -0.52
CA LYS A 95 -13.21 -2.45 -1.80
C LYS A 95 -12.06 -3.43 -2.05
N ILE A 96 -10.89 -3.23 -1.43
CA ILE A 96 -9.76 -4.16 -1.58
C ILE A 96 -9.91 -5.42 -0.73
N ASN A 97 -10.88 -5.47 0.19
CA ASN A 97 -11.09 -6.66 1.03
C ASN A 97 -11.37 -7.90 0.19
N HIS A 98 -12.12 -7.76 -0.91
CA HIS A 98 -12.37 -8.86 -1.85
C HIS A 98 -11.07 -9.40 -2.47
N ALA A 99 -10.15 -8.51 -2.87
CA ALA A 99 -8.84 -8.90 -3.40
C ALA A 99 -7.98 -9.63 -2.35
N ILE A 100 -8.05 -9.17 -1.10
CA ILE A 100 -7.36 -9.83 0.02
C ILE A 100 -7.94 -11.23 0.23
N GLN A 101 -9.26 -11.35 0.28
CA GLN A 101 -9.96 -12.62 0.45
C GLN A 101 -9.59 -13.59 -0.67
N LEU A 102 -9.71 -13.18 -1.93
CA LEU A 102 -9.40 -14.00 -3.09
C LEU A 102 -7.95 -14.52 -3.04
N ARG A 103 -6.99 -13.64 -2.71
CA ARG A 103 -5.59 -14.04 -2.54
C ARG A 103 -5.44 -15.09 -1.44
N MET A 104 -6.12 -14.94 -0.31
CA MET A 104 -6.05 -15.92 0.78
C MET A 104 -6.67 -17.24 0.38
N GLU A 105 -7.79 -17.24 -0.34
CA GLU A 105 -8.42 -18.45 -0.88
C GLU A 105 -7.52 -19.18 -1.86
N ASP A 106 -6.81 -18.44 -2.73
CA ASP A 106 -5.84 -19.05 -3.67
C ASP A 106 -4.71 -19.74 -2.91
N ILE A 107 -4.14 -19.09 -1.89
CA ILE A 107 -3.08 -19.66 -1.04
C ILE A 107 -3.58 -20.92 -0.31
N LEU A 108 -4.73 -20.84 0.36
CA LEU A 108 -5.28 -21.95 1.17
C LEU A 108 -5.63 -23.17 0.31
N ASN A 109 -6.04 -22.94 -0.95
CA ASN A 109 -6.41 -24.01 -1.88
C ASN A 109 -5.29 -24.37 -2.86
N LEU A 110 -4.06 -23.87 -2.64
CA LEU A 110 -2.89 -24.12 -3.49
C LEU A 110 -3.14 -23.80 -4.97
N ARG A 111 -3.93 -22.76 -5.25
CA ARG A 111 -4.25 -22.30 -6.60
C ARG A 111 -3.22 -21.26 -7.07
N ASN A 112 -3.07 -21.14 -8.39
CA ASN A 112 -2.34 -20.02 -8.97
C ASN A 112 -3.08 -18.70 -8.69
N PRO A 113 -2.34 -17.56 -8.57
CA PRO A 113 -2.96 -16.28 -8.31
C PRO A 113 -4.04 -15.93 -9.35
N THR A 114 -5.23 -15.62 -8.88
CA THR A 114 -6.32 -15.13 -9.72
C THR A 114 -6.06 -13.66 -10.10
N PRO A 115 -6.07 -13.30 -11.40
CA PRO A 115 -5.95 -11.90 -11.82
C PRO A 115 -7.10 -11.04 -11.28
N LEU A 116 -6.78 -9.81 -10.81
CA LEU A 116 -7.73 -8.82 -10.28
C LEU A 116 -8.11 -7.77 -11.32
#